data_660ef0434d5d116958068c101ddfc86d
#
_entry.id   660ef0434d5d116958068c101ddfc86d
#
_cell.length_a   1.000
_cell.length_b   1.000
_cell.length_c   1.000
_cell.angle_alpha   90.00
_cell.angle_beta   90.00
_cell.angle_gamma   90.00
#
_symmetry.space_group_name_H-M   'P 1'
#
loop_
_entity.id
_entity.type
_entity.pdbx_description
1 polymer ?
#
loop_
_entity_poly.entity_id
_entity_poly.type
_entity_poly.pdbx_seq_one_letter_code
_entity_poly.pdbx_strand_id
1 'polypeptide(L)'
;FKQKTAYEIASCLVGSEMCIRDRNEWVNVSQDFIEVLRYAVDTCIKSKGLYDVSIGKLVDSWGFGPLEKNQKPPPKDIQYLKTQVGCDSIEINEEASAVKRKRDVALDFSSIAKGFAIDKVYKHLSSELNIDNLFVELGGEIRTTKHKIDKTPWKIGVVSPSKPDKIVYSFISSNHDSFAMATSGDYRNIRIFNEEEYSHTINPIVGSPNNLSRKSVSVISDNAMIADALATTLNVMELEAAMDYANEYEIKALFIYEQDGKPNLLFSKELQKVKM
;
A
#
# COMPACT_ATOMS: atom_id res chain seq x y z
N PHE A 1 21.94 19.15 -4.94
CA PHE A 1 20.66 18.46 -4.70
C PHE A 1 20.91 17.40 -3.64
N LYS A 2 20.42 17.59 -2.40
CA LYS A 2 20.35 16.49 -1.42
C LYS A 2 19.23 15.58 -1.89
N GLN A 3 19.57 14.36 -2.27
CA GLN A 3 18.59 13.30 -2.51
C GLN A 3 17.79 13.10 -1.22
N LYS A 4 16.52 13.53 -1.22
CA LYS A 4 15.59 13.15 -0.15
C LYS A 4 15.30 11.66 -0.34
N THR A 5 15.53 10.87 0.71
CA THR A 5 15.17 9.45 0.70
C THR A 5 13.64 9.28 0.62
N ALA A 6 13.17 8.14 0.15
CA ALA A 6 11.74 7.79 0.16
C ALA A 6 11.10 7.99 1.54
N TYR A 7 11.88 7.77 2.60
CA TYR A 7 11.52 8.04 3.99
C TYR A 7 11.34 9.55 4.26
N GLU A 8 12.12 10.43 3.65
CA GLU A 8 11.98 11.88 3.80
C GLU A 8 10.86 12.47 2.94
N ILE A 9 10.48 11.83 1.85
CA ILE A 9 9.29 12.18 1.05
C ILE A 9 8.04 11.71 1.80
N ALA A 10 8.05 10.51 2.35
CA ALA A 10 7.05 10.06 3.31
C ALA A 10 7.04 10.95 4.57
N SER A 11 8.19 11.47 5.05
CA SER A 11 8.30 12.37 6.19
C SER A 11 7.81 13.80 5.93
N CYS A 12 7.64 14.23 4.69
CA CYS A 12 6.84 15.43 4.40
C CYS A 12 5.34 15.24 4.68
N LEU A 13 4.85 14.00 4.60
CA LEU A 13 3.56 13.59 5.15
C LEU A 13 3.67 13.43 6.69
N VAL A 14 4.75 12.86 7.19
CA VAL A 14 5.08 12.53 8.60
C VAL A 14 5.34 13.79 9.46
N GLY A 15 5.84 14.90 8.92
CA GLY A 15 5.96 16.15 9.67
C GLY A 15 4.63 16.71 10.16
N SER A 16 3.55 16.45 9.38
CA SER A 16 2.18 16.80 9.75
C SER A 16 1.58 15.79 10.76
N GLU A 17 2.01 14.52 10.73
CA GLU A 17 1.58 13.48 11.69
C GLU A 17 2.00 13.80 13.13
N MET A 18 3.19 14.34 13.34
CA MET A 18 3.63 14.75 14.69
C MET A 18 2.75 15.86 15.27
N CYS A 19 2.26 16.78 14.45
CA CYS A 19 1.34 17.84 14.86
C CYS A 19 -0.07 17.31 15.15
N ILE A 20 -0.51 16.27 14.45
CA ILE A 20 -1.83 15.63 14.62
C ILE A 20 -1.82 14.72 15.86
N ARG A 21 -0.67 14.17 16.22
CA ARG A 21 -0.51 13.11 17.24
C ARG A 21 -1.03 13.50 18.63
N ASP A 22 -0.95 14.78 19.01
CA ASP A 22 -1.15 15.20 20.40
C ASP A 22 -2.39 16.09 20.63
N ARG A 23 -3.20 16.37 19.59
CA ARG A 23 -4.31 17.34 19.69
C ARG A 23 -5.61 16.84 19.11
N ASN A 24 -6.71 16.93 19.88
CA ASN A 24 -8.09 16.81 19.40
C ASN A 24 -8.58 18.12 18.74
N GLU A 25 -7.69 18.85 18.09
CA GLU A 25 -7.95 20.14 17.44
C GLU A 25 -7.73 20.00 15.94
N TRP A 26 -8.27 20.94 15.18
CA TRP A 26 -8.00 21.05 13.75
C TRP A 26 -6.53 21.44 13.53
N VAL A 27 -5.83 20.67 12.68
CA VAL A 27 -4.44 20.90 12.31
C VAL A 27 -4.38 21.12 10.81
N ASN A 28 -3.78 22.25 10.38
CA ASN A 28 -3.55 22.51 8.97
C ASN A 28 -2.49 21.56 8.43
N VAL A 29 -2.77 21.01 7.26
CA VAL A 29 -1.91 20.05 6.56
C VAL A 29 -1.73 20.46 5.10
N SER A 30 -0.81 19.84 4.39
CA SER A 30 -0.63 20.08 2.95
C SER A 30 -1.78 19.51 2.12
N GLN A 31 -1.97 20.04 0.91
CA GLN A 31 -2.92 19.46 -0.05
C GLN A 31 -2.56 18.02 -0.40
N ASP A 32 -1.27 17.71 -0.49
CA ASP A 32 -0.76 16.37 -0.71
C ASP A 32 -1.21 15.39 0.39
N PHE A 33 -1.19 15.85 1.65
CA PHE A 33 -1.68 15.08 2.78
C PHE A 33 -3.19 14.84 2.69
N ILE A 34 -3.97 15.86 2.33
CA ILE A 34 -5.43 15.73 2.13
C ILE A 34 -5.73 14.73 1.01
N GLU A 35 -5.01 14.80 -0.12
CA GLU A 35 -5.18 13.89 -1.26
C GLU A 35 -5.00 12.43 -0.83
N VAL A 36 -3.88 12.13 -0.15
CA VAL A 36 -3.55 10.78 0.33
C VAL A 36 -4.56 10.30 1.37
N LEU A 37 -4.85 11.13 2.38
CA LEU A 37 -5.76 10.76 3.47
C LEU A 37 -7.19 10.53 2.98
N ARG A 38 -7.69 11.38 2.07
CA ARG A 38 -9.02 11.21 1.48
C ARG A 38 -9.13 9.87 0.75
N TYR A 39 -8.16 9.55 -0.11
CA TYR A 39 -8.16 8.27 -0.81
C TYR A 39 -8.08 7.09 0.16
N ALA A 40 -7.27 7.21 1.21
CA ALA A 40 -7.14 6.18 2.25
C ALA A 40 -8.46 5.95 3.01
N VAL A 41 -9.17 7.03 3.40
CA VAL A 41 -10.47 6.94 4.07
C VAL A 41 -11.54 6.35 3.14
N ASP A 42 -11.59 6.77 1.87
CA ASP A 42 -12.51 6.19 0.89
C ASP A 42 -12.26 4.69 0.70
N THR A 43 -11.00 4.28 0.63
CA THR A 43 -10.62 2.86 0.54
C THR A 43 -10.98 2.09 1.81
N CYS A 44 -10.80 2.70 2.98
CA CYS A 44 -11.24 2.15 4.26
C CYS A 44 -12.74 1.85 4.24
N ILE A 45 -13.57 2.80 3.84
CA ILE A 45 -15.03 2.66 3.78
C ILE A 45 -15.42 1.55 2.79
N LYS A 46 -14.86 1.55 1.57
CA LYS A 46 -15.14 0.55 0.54
C LYS A 46 -14.72 -0.85 0.96
N SER A 47 -13.59 -0.99 1.65
CA SER A 47 -13.08 -2.27 2.16
C SER A 47 -13.70 -2.69 3.50
N LYS A 48 -14.70 -1.92 4.01
CA LYS A 48 -15.35 -2.18 5.30
C LYS A 48 -14.35 -2.26 6.46
N GLY A 49 -13.32 -1.40 6.43
CA GLY A 49 -12.30 -1.33 7.46
C GLY A 49 -11.14 -2.33 7.33
N LEU A 50 -11.07 -3.13 6.26
CA LEU A 50 -9.93 -4.02 6.01
C LEU A 50 -8.68 -3.28 5.55
N TYR A 51 -8.83 -2.10 4.97
CA TYR A 51 -7.78 -1.13 4.77
C TYR A 51 -8.01 0.06 5.69
N ASP A 52 -7.04 0.44 6.51
CA ASP A 52 -7.18 1.56 7.43
C ASP A 52 -5.80 2.14 7.78
N VAL A 53 -5.59 3.41 7.47
CA VAL A 53 -4.34 4.11 7.80
C VAL A 53 -4.28 4.59 9.26
N SER A 54 -5.36 4.45 10.02
CA SER A 54 -5.38 4.82 11.45
C SER A 54 -4.73 3.76 12.36
N ILE A 55 -4.16 2.70 11.79
CA ILE A 55 -3.58 1.54 12.50
C ILE A 55 -2.16 1.75 13.03
N GLY A 56 -1.56 2.93 12.91
CA GLY A 56 -0.15 3.14 13.25
C GLY A 56 0.24 2.64 14.64
N LYS A 57 -0.63 2.80 15.65
CA LYS A 57 -0.38 2.25 16.99
C LYS A 57 -0.42 0.72 17.04
N LEU A 58 -1.24 0.07 16.21
CA LEU A 58 -1.21 -1.39 16.05
C LEU A 58 0.09 -1.84 15.40
N VAL A 59 0.51 -1.17 14.33
CA VAL A 59 1.78 -1.43 13.64
C VAL A 59 2.96 -1.31 14.61
N ASP A 60 3.01 -0.22 15.39
CA ASP A 60 4.01 -0.01 16.44
C ASP A 60 3.96 -1.11 17.53
N SER A 61 2.76 -1.52 17.93
CA SER A 61 2.60 -2.55 18.99
C SER A 61 3.16 -3.90 18.57
N TRP A 62 3.05 -4.26 17.28
CA TRP A 62 3.61 -5.47 16.70
C TRP A 62 5.08 -5.34 16.29
N GLY A 63 5.73 -4.18 16.54
CA GLY A 63 7.14 -3.94 16.25
C GLY A 63 7.46 -3.73 14.76
N PHE A 64 6.47 -3.41 13.92
CA PHE A 64 6.67 -3.06 12.52
C PHE A 64 6.82 -1.55 12.30
N GLY A 65 6.60 -0.74 13.33
CA GLY A 65 6.85 0.70 13.32
C GLY A 65 8.31 1.05 13.63
N PRO A 66 8.60 2.35 13.87
CA PRO A 66 9.96 2.85 14.09
C PRO A 66 10.65 2.30 15.34
N LEU A 67 9.89 1.83 16.32
CA LEU A 67 10.42 1.24 17.54
C LEU A 67 10.39 -0.28 17.45
N GLU A 68 11.57 -0.89 17.44
CA GLU A 68 11.68 -2.34 17.48
C GLU A 68 11.13 -2.93 18.79
N LYS A 69 10.33 -3.97 18.67
CA LYS A 69 9.82 -4.75 19.80
C LYS A 69 10.18 -6.21 19.64
N ASN A 70 10.63 -6.80 20.74
CA ASN A 70 11.06 -8.20 20.78
C ASN A 70 10.02 -9.14 21.41
N GLN A 71 8.82 -8.62 21.70
CA GLN A 71 7.75 -9.38 22.33
C GLN A 71 6.42 -9.12 21.64
N LYS A 72 5.60 -10.17 21.53
CA LYS A 72 4.22 -10.07 21.07
C LYS A 72 3.41 -9.15 21.99
N PRO A 73 2.59 -8.24 21.43
CA PRO A 73 1.80 -7.35 22.27
C PRO A 73 0.78 -8.12 23.11
N PRO A 74 0.52 -7.66 24.36
CA PRO A 74 -0.51 -8.28 25.20
C PRO A 74 -1.91 -8.19 24.56
N PRO A 75 -2.76 -9.23 24.67
CA PRO A 75 -4.10 -9.23 24.07
C PRO A 75 -4.98 -8.05 24.50
N LYS A 76 -4.86 -7.60 25.77
CA LYS A 76 -5.60 -6.43 26.29
C LYS A 76 -5.25 -5.13 25.55
N ASP A 77 -3.97 -4.97 25.17
CA ASP A 77 -3.51 -3.77 24.47
C ASP A 77 -4.04 -3.77 23.04
N ILE A 78 -4.04 -4.94 22.37
CA ILE A 78 -4.64 -5.10 21.05
C ILE A 78 -6.14 -4.80 21.07
N GLN A 79 -6.88 -5.31 22.07
CA GLN A 79 -8.31 -5.03 22.23
C GLN A 79 -8.57 -3.53 22.39
N TYR A 80 -7.78 -2.85 23.22
CA TYR A 80 -7.90 -1.39 23.37
C TYR A 80 -7.61 -0.67 22.06
N LEU A 81 -6.48 -0.96 21.41
CA LEU A 81 -6.08 -0.29 20.16
C LEU A 81 -7.13 -0.47 19.04
N LYS A 82 -7.73 -1.64 18.94
CA LYS A 82 -8.84 -1.90 17.99
C LYS A 82 -10.04 -0.98 18.19
N THR A 83 -10.33 -0.54 19.41
CA THR A 83 -11.44 0.41 19.65
C THR A 83 -11.13 1.82 19.16
N GLN A 84 -9.86 2.13 18.92
CA GLN A 84 -9.42 3.45 18.47
C GLN A 84 -9.38 3.57 16.96
N VAL A 85 -9.05 2.50 16.22
CA VAL A 85 -8.96 2.51 14.76
C VAL A 85 -10.35 2.56 14.11
N GLY A 86 -10.40 2.99 12.86
CA GLY A 86 -11.63 3.02 12.07
C GLY A 86 -11.66 4.17 11.08
N CYS A 87 -12.39 3.97 9.99
CA CYS A 87 -12.51 4.95 8.89
C CYS A 87 -13.02 6.33 9.34
N ASP A 88 -13.74 6.38 10.47
CA ASP A 88 -14.27 7.60 11.08
C ASP A 88 -13.38 8.19 12.18
N SER A 89 -12.20 7.63 12.40
CA SER A 89 -11.27 8.08 13.46
C SER A 89 -10.67 9.47 13.18
N ILE A 90 -10.78 9.97 11.94
CA ILE A 90 -10.25 11.24 11.48
C ILE A 90 -11.32 12.00 10.70
N GLU A 91 -11.43 13.30 10.97
CA GLU A 91 -12.21 14.25 10.19
C GLU A 91 -11.30 15.01 9.24
N ILE A 92 -11.78 15.24 8.01
CA ILE A 92 -11.11 16.01 6.97
C ILE A 92 -11.96 17.23 6.65
N ASN A 93 -11.35 18.42 6.66
CA ASN A 93 -11.89 19.63 6.11
C ASN A 93 -11.04 20.02 4.89
N GLU A 94 -11.54 19.68 3.70
CA GLU A 94 -10.83 19.91 2.45
C GLU A 94 -10.66 21.40 2.13
N GLU A 95 -11.70 22.23 2.41
CA GLU A 95 -11.68 23.66 2.15
C GLU A 95 -10.62 24.40 2.99
N ALA A 96 -10.48 24.01 4.26
CA ALA A 96 -9.50 24.58 5.16
C ALA A 96 -8.14 23.89 5.09
N SER A 97 -7.99 22.81 4.30
CA SER A 97 -6.82 21.94 4.31
C SER A 97 -6.42 21.54 5.73
N ALA A 98 -7.39 21.06 6.50
CA ALA A 98 -7.21 20.73 7.90
C ALA A 98 -7.77 19.34 8.22
N VAL A 99 -7.18 18.71 9.21
CA VAL A 99 -7.61 17.41 9.74
C VAL A 99 -7.75 17.46 11.25
N LYS A 100 -8.64 16.61 11.77
CA LYS A 100 -8.86 16.48 13.21
C LYS A 100 -8.99 15.02 13.58
N ARG A 101 -8.31 14.61 14.62
CA ARG A 101 -8.41 13.30 15.22
C ARG A 101 -9.64 13.22 16.13
N LYS A 102 -10.49 12.20 15.94
CA LYS A 102 -11.62 11.89 16.84
C LYS A 102 -11.28 10.89 17.93
N ARG A 103 -10.25 10.08 17.69
CA ARG A 103 -9.79 9.02 18.60
C ARG A 103 -8.28 9.08 18.76
N ASP A 104 -7.76 8.34 19.73
CA ASP A 104 -6.33 8.27 20.00
C ASP A 104 -5.62 7.31 19.01
N VAL A 105 -5.53 7.72 17.76
CA VAL A 105 -4.88 6.98 16.67
C VAL A 105 -3.54 7.59 16.27
N ALA A 106 -2.68 6.78 15.66
CA ALA A 106 -1.55 7.22 14.86
C ALA A 106 -1.78 6.79 13.41
N LEU A 107 -1.42 7.65 12.46
CA LEU A 107 -1.53 7.35 11.04
C LEU A 107 -0.32 6.54 10.58
N ASP A 108 -0.55 5.58 9.70
CA ASP A 108 0.47 4.84 8.98
C ASP A 108 0.13 4.85 7.48
N PHE A 109 0.96 5.53 6.72
CA PHE A 109 0.82 5.63 5.27
C PHE A 109 1.77 4.70 4.50
N SER A 110 2.40 3.73 5.16
CA SER A 110 3.34 2.80 4.51
C SER A 110 2.73 2.03 3.33
N SER A 111 1.41 1.90 3.32
CA SER A 111 0.60 1.21 2.31
C SER A 111 0.16 2.07 1.11
N ILE A 112 0.56 3.35 1.05
CA ILE A 112 0.09 4.29 0.02
C ILE A 112 1.14 5.36 -0.34
N ALA A 113 2.01 5.71 0.62
CA ALA A 113 2.93 6.83 0.45
C ALA A 113 4.02 6.58 -0.60
N LYS A 114 4.43 5.34 -0.81
CA LYS A 114 5.42 5.00 -1.85
C LYS A 114 4.84 5.25 -3.25
N GLY A 115 3.62 4.75 -3.47
CA GLY A 115 2.91 4.98 -4.71
C GLY A 115 2.67 6.47 -4.97
N PHE A 116 2.26 7.22 -3.96
CA PHE A 116 2.10 8.68 -4.06
C PHE A 116 3.41 9.39 -4.42
N ALA A 117 4.52 9.04 -3.78
CA ALA A 117 5.84 9.62 -4.08
C ALA A 117 6.26 9.37 -5.54
N ILE A 118 6.04 8.15 -6.04
CA ILE A 118 6.28 7.80 -7.44
C ILE A 118 5.46 8.69 -8.37
N ASP A 119 4.18 8.89 -8.09
CA ASP A 119 3.29 9.70 -8.91
C ASP A 119 3.73 11.17 -8.96
N LYS A 120 4.19 11.73 -7.84
CA LYS A 120 4.74 13.09 -7.77
C LYS A 120 6.02 13.25 -8.60
N VAL A 121 6.95 12.29 -8.45
CA VAL A 121 8.20 12.28 -9.24
C VAL A 121 7.89 12.11 -10.72
N TYR A 122 7.03 11.15 -11.07
CA TYR A 122 6.64 10.91 -12.45
C TYR A 122 6.00 12.16 -13.08
N LYS A 123 5.07 12.82 -12.39
CA LYS A 123 4.42 14.04 -12.85
C LYS A 123 5.43 15.17 -13.05
N HIS A 124 6.34 15.37 -12.11
CA HIS A 124 7.39 16.39 -12.23
C HIS A 124 8.28 16.14 -13.47
N LEU A 125 8.76 14.91 -13.64
CA LEU A 125 9.60 14.56 -14.78
C LEU A 125 8.87 14.67 -16.12
N SER A 126 7.63 14.21 -16.20
CA SER A 126 6.87 14.19 -17.46
C SER A 126 6.32 15.56 -17.83
N SER A 127 5.74 16.31 -16.89
CA SER A 127 4.99 17.53 -17.20
C SER A 127 5.82 18.80 -17.06
N GLU A 128 6.77 18.86 -16.12
CA GLU A 128 7.59 20.05 -15.89
C GLU A 128 8.91 19.99 -16.64
N LEU A 129 9.51 18.79 -16.75
CA LEU A 129 10.77 18.59 -17.48
C LEU A 129 10.57 18.02 -18.90
N ASN A 130 9.33 17.71 -19.29
CA ASN A 130 8.94 17.19 -20.62
C ASN A 130 9.73 15.93 -21.02
N ILE A 131 9.91 14.99 -20.08
CA ILE A 131 10.58 13.72 -20.35
C ILE A 131 9.52 12.66 -20.73
N ASP A 132 9.60 12.16 -21.97
CA ASP A 132 8.58 11.27 -22.56
C ASP A 132 8.80 9.77 -22.29
N ASN A 133 9.98 9.37 -21.83
CA ASN A 133 10.34 7.96 -21.64
C ASN A 133 10.80 7.75 -20.20
N LEU A 134 9.86 7.38 -19.35
CA LEU A 134 10.08 7.30 -17.90
C LEU A 134 9.84 5.89 -17.38
N PHE A 135 10.68 5.51 -16.43
CA PHE A 135 10.50 4.40 -15.51
C PHE A 135 10.89 4.89 -14.12
N VAL A 136 9.89 5.06 -13.26
CA VAL A 136 10.08 5.47 -11.86
C VAL A 136 9.77 4.29 -10.97
N GLU A 137 10.69 3.95 -10.08
CA GLU A 137 10.55 2.81 -9.17
C GLU A 137 10.99 3.21 -7.76
N LEU A 138 10.25 2.73 -6.76
CA LEU A 138 10.54 2.92 -5.35
C LEU A 138 10.07 1.70 -4.54
N GLY A 139 11.02 0.88 -4.07
CA GLY A 139 10.73 -0.26 -3.21
C GLY A 139 9.90 -1.38 -3.85
N GLY A 140 9.86 -1.42 -5.19
CA GLY A 140 9.10 -2.40 -5.97
C GLY A 140 7.80 -1.87 -6.56
N GLU A 141 7.31 -0.72 -6.12
CA GLU A 141 6.24 0.01 -6.76
C GLU A 141 6.80 0.77 -7.96
N ILE A 142 6.04 0.83 -9.05
CA ILE A 142 6.51 1.43 -10.30
C ILE A 142 5.44 2.26 -10.99
N ARG A 143 5.90 3.24 -11.79
CA ARG A 143 5.12 3.92 -12.81
C ARG A 143 5.97 4.15 -14.06
N THR A 144 5.40 3.83 -15.23
CA THR A 144 6.13 3.93 -16.50
C THR A 144 5.30 4.60 -17.57
N THR A 145 5.98 5.15 -18.58
CA THR A 145 5.40 5.43 -19.90
C THR A 145 5.19 4.13 -20.67
N LYS A 146 4.40 4.14 -21.75
CA LYS A 146 4.15 2.94 -22.57
C LYS A 146 5.43 2.34 -23.16
N HIS A 147 6.37 3.18 -23.57
CA HIS A 147 7.55 2.77 -24.34
C HIS A 147 8.83 3.40 -23.80
N LYS A 148 9.92 2.70 -24.02
CA LYS A 148 11.28 3.17 -23.85
C LYS A 148 11.66 4.14 -25.00
N ILE A 149 12.86 4.72 -24.93
CA ILE A 149 13.38 5.62 -25.97
C ILE A 149 13.51 4.93 -27.33
N ASP A 150 13.80 3.64 -27.36
CA ASP A 150 13.91 2.81 -28.57
C ASP A 150 12.54 2.33 -29.10
N LYS A 151 11.44 2.84 -28.55
CA LYS A 151 10.04 2.50 -28.87
C LYS A 151 9.62 1.08 -28.47
N THR A 152 10.47 0.29 -27.83
CA THR A 152 10.08 -0.98 -27.27
C THR A 152 9.30 -0.77 -25.95
N PRO A 153 8.34 -1.64 -25.60
CA PRO A 153 7.63 -1.54 -24.33
C PRO A 153 8.51 -1.92 -23.15
N TRP A 154 8.15 -1.44 -21.96
CA TRP A 154 8.72 -1.93 -20.72
C TRP A 154 8.19 -3.34 -20.42
N LYS A 155 9.08 -4.21 -19.97
CA LYS A 155 8.72 -5.54 -19.46
C LYS A 155 8.97 -5.57 -17.96
N ILE A 156 7.92 -5.77 -17.19
CA ILE A 156 7.92 -5.73 -15.73
C ILE A 156 7.73 -7.14 -15.18
N GLY A 157 8.73 -7.66 -14.49
CA GLY A 157 8.69 -8.99 -13.88
C GLY A 157 8.06 -8.99 -12.50
N VAL A 158 7.20 -9.98 -12.23
CA VAL A 158 6.68 -10.28 -10.89
C VAL A 158 7.38 -11.53 -10.38
N VAL A 159 7.99 -11.43 -9.20
CA VAL A 159 8.78 -12.52 -8.61
C VAL A 159 7.92 -13.45 -7.76
N SER A 160 8.38 -14.68 -7.58
CA SER A 160 7.76 -15.64 -6.67
C SER A 160 7.90 -15.19 -5.21
N PRO A 161 6.84 -15.25 -4.39
CA PRO A 161 6.92 -15.01 -2.95
C PRO A 161 7.94 -15.90 -2.22
N SER A 162 8.05 -17.17 -2.64
CA SER A 162 8.96 -18.14 -2.03
C SER A 162 10.36 -18.17 -2.65
N LYS A 163 10.53 -17.61 -3.85
CA LYS A 163 11.80 -17.57 -4.60
C LYS A 163 11.97 -16.20 -5.24
N PRO A 164 12.47 -15.20 -4.49
CA PRO A 164 12.55 -13.80 -4.96
C PRO A 164 13.45 -13.57 -6.17
N ASP A 165 14.33 -14.50 -6.48
CA ASP A 165 15.20 -14.55 -7.67
C ASP A 165 14.48 -15.06 -8.93
N LYS A 166 13.27 -15.64 -8.77
CA LYS A 166 12.53 -16.24 -9.88
C LYS A 166 11.33 -15.39 -10.31
N ILE A 167 11.36 -14.90 -11.54
CA ILE A 167 10.20 -14.27 -12.18
C ILE A 167 9.18 -15.36 -12.53
N VAL A 168 7.93 -15.21 -12.09
CA VAL A 168 6.81 -16.14 -12.35
C VAL A 168 5.80 -15.57 -13.33
N TYR A 169 5.79 -14.24 -13.51
CA TYR A 169 4.95 -13.55 -14.48
C TYR A 169 5.62 -12.27 -14.99
N SER A 170 5.19 -11.77 -16.14
CA SER A 170 5.66 -10.47 -16.65
C SER A 170 4.54 -9.72 -17.34
N PHE A 171 4.45 -8.43 -17.04
CA PHE A 171 3.59 -7.48 -17.72
C PHE A 171 4.33 -6.73 -18.82
N ILE A 172 3.58 -6.28 -19.82
CA ILE A 172 4.08 -5.43 -20.91
C ILE A 172 3.35 -4.09 -20.85
N SER A 173 4.07 -2.99 -20.70
CA SER A 173 3.49 -1.66 -20.46
C SER A 173 2.61 -1.17 -21.62
N SER A 174 2.89 -1.56 -22.86
CA SER A 174 2.12 -1.15 -24.04
C SER A 174 0.70 -1.75 -24.09
N ASN A 175 0.42 -2.78 -23.30
CA ASN A 175 -0.91 -3.39 -23.21
C ASN A 175 -1.88 -2.56 -22.33
N HIS A 176 -1.40 -1.45 -21.77
CA HIS A 176 -2.16 -0.57 -20.88
C HIS A 176 -2.10 0.87 -21.37
N ASP A 177 -3.17 1.64 -21.17
CA ASP A 177 -3.19 3.05 -21.52
C ASP A 177 -2.31 3.88 -20.59
N SER A 178 -2.27 3.52 -19.32
CA SER A 178 -1.36 3.99 -18.30
C SER A 178 -0.85 2.79 -17.52
N PHE A 179 0.41 2.80 -17.09
CA PHE A 179 0.99 1.69 -16.36
C PHE A 179 1.64 2.15 -15.06
N ALA A 180 0.96 1.89 -13.96
CA ALA A 180 1.53 1.88 -12.64
C ALA A 180 1.23 0.52 -11.99
N MET A 181 2.16 -0.02 -11.22
CA MET A 181 2.00 -1.30 -10.54
C MET A 181 2.60 -1.23 -9.14
N ALA A 182 1.88 -1.82 -8.19
CA ALA A 182 2.39 -2.07 -6.85
C ALA A 182 2.16 -3.53 -6.46
N THR A 183 3.02 -4.04 -5.59
CA THR A 183 2.92 -5.42 -5.10
C THR A 183 3.03 -5.46 -3.58
N SER A 184 1.96 -5.89 -2.92
CA SER A 184 1.94 -6.22 -1.50
C SER A 184 2.13 -7.73 -1.30
N GLY A 185 2.89 -8.13 -0.26
CA GLY A 185 3.12 -9.55 0.00
C GLY A 185 3.61 -9.81 1.42
N ASP A 186 3.14 -10.90 1.99
CA ASP A 186 3.35 -11.27 3.40
C ASP A 186 4.78 -11.73 3.73
N TYR A 187 5.62 -11.95 2.70
CA TYR A 187 6.93 -12.61 2.83
C TYR A 187 8.12 -11.67 2.99
N ARG A 188 7.94 -10.35 2.77
CA ARG A 188 9.08 -9.41 2.69
C ARG A 188 9.57 -8.90 4.03
N ASN A 189 8.67 -8.69 4.98
CA ASN A 189 8.99 -8.12 6.28
C ASN A 189 8.30 -8.95 7.36
N ILE A 190 9.08 -9.78 8.07
CA ILE A 190 8.60 -10.76 9.02
C ILE A 190 9.20 -10.47 10.39
N ARG A 191 8.40 -10.63 11.45
CA ARG A 191 8.84 -10.70 12.84
C ARG A 191 8.61 -12.09 13.38
N ILE A 192 9.51 -12.54 14.26
CA ILE A 192 9.41 -13.83 14.91
C ILE A 192 9.20 -13.60 16.41
N PHE A 193 8.11 -14.12 16.94
CA PHE A 193 7.80 -14.11 18.37
C PHE A 193 7.48 -15.54 18.83
N ASN A 194 8.23 -16.06 19.80
CA ASN A 194 8.04 -17.41 20.33
C ASN A 194 8.02 -18.50 19.22
N GLU A 195 8.95 -18.41 18.26
CA GLU A 195 9.06 -19.33 17.11
C GLU A 195 7.91 -19.22 16.09
N GLU A 196 6.96 -18.31 16.27
CA GLU A 196 5.91 -18.00 15.30
C GLU A 196 6.29 -16.81 14.42
N GLU A 197 6.08 -16.96 13.13
CA GLU A 197 6.35 -15.91 12.13
C GLU A 197 5.10 -15.04 11.91
N TYR A 198 5.30 -13.73 11.88
CA TYR A 198 4.25 -12.72 11.67
C TYR A 198 4.62 -11.80 10.51
N SER A 199 3.69 -11.61 9.59
CA SER A 199 3.79 -10.66 8.49
C SER A 199 3.64 -9.22 9.00
N HIS A 200 4.22 -8.26 8.27
CA HIS A 200 4.01 -6.84 8.56
C HIS A 200 2.61 -6.32 8.20
N THR A 201 1.83 -7.08 7.44
CA THR A 201 0.48 -6.70 7.03
C THR A 201 -0.50 -6.94 8.17
N ILE A 202 -0.92 -5.87 8.84
CA ILE A 202 -1.88 -5.93 9.95
C ILE A 202 -3.30 -5.89 9.41
N ASN A 203 -4.15 -6.81 9.90
CA ASN A 203 -5.59 -6.74 9.67
C ASN A 203 -6.22 -5.83 10.73
N PRO A 204 -6.79 -4.67 10.33
CA PRO A 204 -7.32 -3.68 11.28
C PRO A 204 -8.48 -4.22 12.13
N ILE A 205 -9.31 -5.10 11.55
CA ILE A 205 -10.48 -5.67 12.22
C ILE A 205 -10.08 -6.66 13.31
N VAL A 206 -9.07 -7.48 13.02
CA VAL A 206 -8.56 -8.47 13.98
C VAL A 206 -7.56 -7.83 14.94
N GLY A 207 -6.81 -6.80 14.49
CA GLY A 207 -5.76 -6.12 15.24
C GLY A 207 -4.46 -6.91 15.31
N SER A 208 -4.27 -7.87 14.40
CA SER A 208 -3.09 -8.71 14.33
C SER A 208 -2.59 -8.87 12.89
N PRO A 209 -1.32 -9.24 12.71
CA PRO A 209 -0.81 -9.64 11.42
C PRO A 209 -1.63 -10.78 10.80
N ASN A 210 -1.74 -10.77 9.47
CA ASN A 210 -2.24 -11.92 8.75
C ASN A 210 -1.34 -13.14 8.96
N ASN A 211 -1.93 -14.33 8.92
CA ASN A 211 -1.16 -15.56 8.85
C ASN A 211 -0.29 -15.56 7.59
N LEU A 212 0.95 -16.06 7.71
CA LEU A 212 1.86 -16.17 6.57
C LEU A 212 1.31 -17.19 5.57
N SER A 213 0.63 -16.69 4.56
CA SER A 213 0.12 -17.50 3.45
C SER A 213 1.09 -17.57 2.27
N ARG A 214 2.25 -16.88 2.39
CA ARG A 214 3.21 -16.67 1.27
C ARG A 214 2.49 -16.21 0.01
N LYS A 215 1.54 -15.28 0.21
CA LYS A 215 0.74 -14.65 -0.83
C LYS A 215 1.37 -13.32 -1.24
N SER A 216 1.25 -12.99 -2.51
CA SER A 216 1.47 -11.63 -3.00
C SER A 216 0.36 -11.22 -3.95
N VAL A 217 0.05 -9.92 -3.93
CA VAL A 217 -0.95 -9.32 -4.79
C VAL A 217 -0.30 -8.16 -5.54
N SER A 218 -0.28 -8.25 -6.87
CA SER A 218 0.14 -7.15 -7.74
C SER A 218 -1.09 -6.49 -8.35
N VAL A 219 -1.19 -5.18 -8.23
CA VAL A 219 -2.28 -4.37 -8.80
C VAL A 219 -1.72 -3.45 -9.87
N ILE A 220 -2.41 -3.38 -11.02
CA ILE A 220 -2.14 -2.42 -12.08
C ILE A 220 -3.23 -1.35 -12.04
N SER A 221 -2.82 -0.08 -12.10
CA SER A 221 -3.71 1.07 -12.08
C SER A 221 -3.16 2.21 -12.95
N ASP A 222 -3.91 3.29 -13.06
CA ASP A 222 -3.50 4.50 -13.80
C ASP A 222 -2.46 5.33 -13.05
N ASN A 223 -2.38 5.17 -11.71
CA ASN A 223 -1.34 5.76 -10.88
C ASN A 223 -0.86 4.80 -9.79
N ALA A 224 0.34 5.06 -9.28
CA ALA A 224 1.01 4.18 -8.34
C ALA A 224 0.40 4.26 -6.92
N MET A 225 -0.12 5.42 -6.51
CA MET A 225 -0.80 5.59 -5.20
C MET A 225 -2.00 4.66 -5.08
N ILE A 226 -2.84 4.61 -6.11
CA ILE A 226 -4.01 3.72 -6.13
C ILE A 226 -3.57 2.25 -6.14
N ALA A 227 -2.57 1.91 -6.97
CA ALA A 227 -2.05 0.55 -7.04
C ALA A 227 -1.52 0.07 -5.67
N ASP A 228 -0.75 0.91 -4.95
CA ASP A 228 -0.14 0.61 -3.65
C ASP A 228 -1.22 0.34 -2.58
N ALA A 229 -2.19 1.25 -2.43
CA ALA A 229 -3.29 1.09 -1.49
C ALA A 229 -4.15 -0.15 -1.79
N LEU A 230 -4.51 -0.40 -3.06
CA LEU A 230 -5.33 -1.54 -3.44
C LEU A 230 -4.57 -2.87 -3.32
N ALA A 231 -3.27 -2.91 -3.62
CA ALA A 231 -2.47 -4.11 -3.41
C ALA A 231 -2.44 -4.52 -1.93
N THR A 232 -2.28 -3.55 -1.02
CA THR A 232 -2.35 -3.80 0.43
C THR A 232 -3.76 -4.21 0.85
N THR A 233 -4.80 -3.54 0.37
CA THR A 233 -6.20 -3.88 0.66
C THR A 233 -6.51 -5.34 0.31
N LEU A 234 -6.15 -5.77 -0.89
CA LEU A 234 -6.37 -7.14 -1.36
C LEU A 234 -5.48 -8.16 -0.62
N ASN A 235 -4.29 -7.74 -0.18
CA ASN A 235 -3.40 -8.63 0.57
C ASN A 235 -3.88 -8.90 2.00
N VAL A 236 -4.59 -7.96 2.62
CA VAL A 236 -5.21 -8.16 3.95
C VAL A 236 -6.36 -9.16 3.89
N MET A 237 -7.09 -9.24 2.78
CA MET A 237 -8.25 -10.12 2.60
C MET A 237 -7.84 -11.58 2.40
N GLU A 238 -8.71 -12.51 2.80
CA GLU A 238 -8.61 -13.91 2.35
C GLU A 238 -8.75 -13.99 0.83
N LEU A 239 -8.10 -14.98 0.20
CA LEU A 239 -7.92 -15.04 -1.26
C LEU A 239 -9.24 -14.97 -2.04
N GLU A 240 -10.27 -15.70 -1.61
CA GLU A 240 -11.58 -15.73 -2.26
C GLU A 240 -12.27 -14.36 -2.15
N ALA A 241 -12.31 -13.78 -0.94
CA ALA A 241 -12.88 -12.45 -0.70
C ALA A 241 -12.11 -11.36 -1.46
N ALA A 242 -10.78 -11.46 -1.55
CA ALA A 242 -9.95 -10.54 -2.31
C ALA A 242 -10.26 -10.60 -3.82
N MET A 243 -10.47 -11.81 -4.35
CA MET A 243 -10.86 -11.98 -5.76
C MET A 243 -12.24 -11.40 -6.05
N ASP A 244 -13.22 -11.65 -5.16
CA ASP A 244 -14.56 -11.09 -5.29
C ASP A 244 -14.53 -9.56 -5.23
N TYR A 245 -13.80 -8.98 -4.27
CA TYR A 245 -13.60 -7.55 -4.17
C TYR A 245 -12.93 -6.97 -5.43
N ALA A 246 -11.86 -7.61 -5.92
CA ALA A 246 -11.19 -7.17 -7.14
C ALA A 246 -12.11 -7.19 -8.36
N ASN A 247 -13.00 -8.18 -8.45
CA ASN A 247 -13.97 -8.30 -9.54
C ASN A 247 -15.14 -7.30 -9.41
N GLU A 248 -15.60 -7.03 -8.19
CA GLU A 248 -16.68 -6.06 -7.91
C GLU A 248 -16.24 -4.63 -8.25
N TYR A 249 -14.99 -4.27 -7.89
CA TYR A 249 -14.46 -2.92 -8.10
C TYR A 249 -13.60 -2.79 -9.36
N GLU A 250 -13.67 -3.76 -10.28
CA GLU A 250 -12.97 -3.77 -11.58
C GLU A 250 -11.44 -3.53 -11.45
N ILE A 251 -10.84 -4.10 -10.39
CA ILE A 251 -9.41 -3.95 -10.12
C ILE A 251 -8.60 -4.95 -10.96
N LYS A 252 -7.59 -4.47 -11.68
CA LYS A 252 -6.63 -5.31 -12.42
C LYS A 252 -5.62 -5.91 -11.44
N ALA A 253 -5.89 -7.12 -10.91
CA ALA A 253 -5.10 -7.77 -9.87
C ALA A 253 -4.58 -9.14 -10.30
N LEU A 254 -3.30 -9.40 -10.01
CA LEU A 254 -2.65 -10.70 -10.07
C LEU A 254 -2.38 -11.19 -8.65
N PHE A 255 -2.96 -12.33 -8.29
CA PHE A 255 -2.69 -13.02 -7.03
C PHE A 255 -1.70 -14.15 -7.30
N ILE A 256 -0.66 -14.23 -6.48
CA ILE A 256 0.28 -15.35 -6.46
C ILE A 256 0.23 -15.94 -5.06
N TYR A 257 -0.04 -17.22 -4.96
CA TYR A 257 -0.04 -17.97 -3.70
C TYR A 257 0.68 -19.30 -3.88
N GLU A 258 1.24 -19.81 -2.80
CA GLU A 258 1.96 -21.07 -2.82
C GLU A 258 1.04 -22.22 -2.43
N GLN A 259 1.03 -23.26 -3.26
CA GLN A 259 0.34 -24.52 -2.97
C GLN A 259 1.26 -25.68 -3.41
N ASP A 260 1.51 -26.61 -2.49
CA ASP A 260 2.40 -27.76 -2.72
C ASP A 260 3.80 -27.39 -3.22
N GLY A 261 4.36 -26.30 -2.70
CA GLY A 261 5.68 -25.77 -3.04
C GLY A 261 5.77 -25.15 -4.45
N LYS A 262 4.63 -24.88 -5.09
CA LYS A 262 4.54 -24.27 -6.42
C LYS A 262 3.73 -22.99 -6.38
N PRO A 263 4.16 -21.94 -7.11
CA PRO A 263 3.38 -20.73 -7.25
C PRO A 263 2.17 -20.98 -8.17
N ASN A 264 0.99 -20.63 -7.69
CA ASN A 264 -0.24 -20.57 -8.46
C ASN A 264 -0.59 -19.13 -8.73
N LEU A 265 -1.10 -18.84 -9.93
CA LEU A 265 -1.44 -17.50 -10.39
C LEU A 265 -2.94 -17.41 -10.66
N LEU A 266 -3.59 -16.45 -10.02
CA LEU A 266 -4.98 -16.09 -10.30
C LEU A 266 -5.05 -14.64 -10.76
N PHE A 267 -5.94 -14.38 -11.71
CA PHE A 267 -6.12 -13.07 -12.33
C PHE A 267 -7.55 -12.62 -12.12
N SER A 268 -7.76 -11.38 -11.68
CA SER A 268 -9.08 -10.78 -11.68
C SER A 268 -9.66 -10.69 -13.08
N LYS A 269 -10.99 -10.63 -13.19
CA LYS A 269 -11.69 -10.53 -14.50
C LYS A 269 -11.19 -9.33 -15.31
N GLU A 270 -10.96 -8.19 -14.67
CA GLU A 270 -10.50 -6.99 -15.35
C GLU A 270 -9.07 -7.12 -15.89
N LEU A 271 -8.19 -7.80 -15.14
CA LEU A 271 -6.85 -8.08 -15.64
C LEU A 271 -6.84 -9.09 -16.80
N GLN A 272 -7.75 -10.06 -16.79
CA GLN A 272 -7.87 -11.04 -17.89
C GLN A 272 -8.23 -10.38 -19.23
N LYS A 273 -9.01 -9.29 -19.22
CA LYS A 273 -9.37 -8.53 -20.43
C LYS A 273 -8.16 -7.91 -21.13
N VAL A 274 -7.12 -7.55 -20.39
CA VAL A 274 -5.91 -6.88 -20.91
C VAL A 274 -4.77 -7.85 -21.21
N LYS A 275 -4.89 -9.10 -20.81
CA LYS A 275 -3.86 -10.14 -20.97
C LYS A 275 -3.79 -10.69 -22.39
N MET A 276 -4.85 -10.51 -23.16
CA MET A 276 -4.93 -10.92 -24.56
C MET A 276 -4.35 -9.85 -25.48
#